data_b3cb04f3083cede59a5fac09776293db
#
_entry.id   b3cb04f3083cede59a5fac09776293db
#
_cell.length_a   1.000
_cell.length_b   1.000
_cell.length_c   1.000
_cell.angle_alpha   90.00
_cell.angle_beta   90.00
_cell.angle_gamma   90.00
#
_symmetry.space_group_name_H-M   'P 1'
#
loop_
_entity.id
_entity.type
_entity.pdbx_description
1 polymer ?
#
loop_
_entity_poly.entity_id
_entity_poly.type
_entity_poly.pdbx_seq_one_letter_code
_entity_poly.pdbx_strand_id
1 'polypeptide(L)'
;KEDLLEPYIDLNTEYYDLGLEHRNETDDQVTIDAAEATKKYGVAVKCATITPNAARMEEYDLKKMYKSPNGTIRAILDGTVFRAPIVVKGIEPCVKNWVKPITLARHAYGDIYKNTEFYIDKPGDAYLVFEGEDGEERKELIQHFDGAGVLRGMHNLDDSVKSFARSCFNYALDTKQDVWFGSKDTISKTYDGRFKEIFQQIFDAEFKDKFEEAGLTYFYSLIDDIVARVMKADGGFIWACKNYDGD
;
A
#
# COMPACT_ATOMS: atom_id res chain seq x y z
N LYS A 1 -0.54 22.44 -16.41
CA LYS A 1 0.61 23.16 -15.85
C LYS A 1 0.71 24.53 -16.51
N GLU A 2 1.05 24.62 -17.78
CA GLU A 2 1.32 25.86 -18.53
C GLU A 2 0.15 26.85 -18.49
N ASP A 3 -1.07 26.39 -18.76
CA ASP A 3 -2.26 27.25 -18.84
C ASP A 3 -2.87 27.62 -17.49
N LEU A 4 -2.68 26.79 -16.44
CA LEU A 4 -3.40 26.94 -15.18
C LEU A 4 -2.52 27.34 -13.99
N LEU A 5 -1.23 27.05 -14.00
CA LEU A 5 -0.33 27.31 -12.88
C LEU A 5 0.73 28.34 -13.21
N GLU A 6 1.46 28.19 -14.30
CA GLU A 6 2.56 29.08 -14.67
C GLU A 6 2.16 30.56 -14.86
N PRO A 7 0.92 30.93 -15.25
CA PRO A 7 0.49 32.31 -15.25
C PRO A 7 0.45 33.00 -13.87
N TYR A 8 0.44 32.20 -12.77
CA TYR A 8 0.25 32.69 -11.41
C TYR A 8 1.42 32.41 -10.48
N ILE A 9 2.29 31.46 -10.81
CA ILE A 9 3.42 31.04 -9.99
C ILE A 9 4.64 30.73 -10.85
N ASP A 10 5.82 31.04 -10.34
CA ASP A 10 7.10 30.60 -10.92
C ASP A 10 7.33 29.13 -10.50
N LEU A 11 7.07 28.21 -11.44
CA LEU A 11 7.08 26.79 -11.19
C LEU A 11 8.23 26.09 -11.91
N ASN A 12 9.29 25.80 -11.17
CA ASN A 12 10.38 24.96 -11.68
C ASN A 12 10.03 23.46 -11.50
N THR A 13 10.04 22.70 -12.60
CA THR A 13 9.66 21.28 -12.59
C THR A 13 10.69 20.42 -13.31
N GLU A 14 10.97 19.25 -12.74
CA GLU A 14 11.64 18.16 -13.45
C GLU A 14 10.56 17.20 -14.00
N TYR A 15 10.75 16.77 -15.26
CA TYR A 15 9.80 15.89 -15.96
C TYR A 15 10.42 14.52 -16.19
N TYR A 16 9.66 13.46 -15.88
CA TYR A 16 10.03 12.07 -16.08
C TYR A 16 8.95 11.39 -16.94
N ASP A 17 9.30 10.92 -18.14
CA ASP A 17 8.38 10.22 -19.01
C ASP A 17 8.21 8.76 -18.56
N LEU A 18 7.03 8.43 -18.03
CA LEU A 18 6.66 7.09 -17.60
C LEU A 18 5.82 6.34 -18.65
N GLY A 19 5.85 6.78 -19.91
CA GLY A 19 5.26 6.06 -21.06
C GLY A 19 5.97 4.73 -21.31
N LEU A 20 5.24 3.75 -21.89
CA LEU A 20 5.78 2.40 -22.10
C LEU A 20 7.03 2.39 -22.99
N GLU A 21 7.08 3.22 -24.03
CA GLU A 21 8.20 3.31 -24.95
C GLU A 21 9.47 3.74 -24.22
N HIS A 22 9.41 4.85 -23.49
CA HIS A 22 10.58 5.35 -22.75
C HIS A 22 11.00 4.44 -21.59
N ARG A 23 10.05 3.82 -20.91
CA ARG A 23 10.33 2.80 -19.90
C ARG A 23 11.04 1.58 -20.51
N ASN A 24 10.66 1.18 -21.73
CA ASN A 24 11.29 0.08 -22.48
C ASN A 24 12.72 0.45 -22.94
N GLU A 25 12.95 1.70 -23.35
CA GLU A 25 14.27 2.22 -23.69
C GLU A 25 15.22 2.24 -22.50
N THR A 26 14.75 2.70 -21.35
CA THR A 26 15.52 2.86 -20.10
C THR A 26 15.52 1.61 -19.22
N ASP A 27 14.92 0.52 -19.68
CA ASP A 27 14.75 -0.72 -18.89
C ASP A 27 14.03 -0.50 -17.54
N ASP A 28 13.10 0.46 -17.51
CA ASP A 28 12.32 0.96 -16.36
C ASP A 28 13.11 1.81 -15.35
N GLN A 29 14.37 2.18 -15.64
CA GLN A 29 15.17 3.04 -14.77
C GLN A 29 14.49 4.38 -14.51
N VAL A 30 13.82 4.97 -15.52
CA VAL A 30 13.10 6.24 -15.36
C VAL A 30 12.04 6.23 -14.25
N THR A 31 11.43 5.07 -13.96
CA THR A 31 10.48 4.94 -12.86
C THR A 31 11.17 5.06 -11.50
N ILE A 32 12.37 4.53 -11.37
CA ILE A 32 13.20 4.63 -10.17
C ILE A 32 13.66 6.08 -9.99
N ASP A 33 14.16 6.70 -11.05
CA ASP A 33 14.65 8.08 -11.04
C ASP A 33 13.55 9.07 -10.65
N ALA A 34 12.32 8.87 -11.17
CA ALA A 34 11.15 9.66 -10.78
C ALA A 34 10.80 9.53 -9.29
N ALA A 35 10.92 8.32 -8.72
CA ALA A 35 10.70 8.10 -7.30
C ALA A 35 11.77 8.75 -6.42
N GLU A 36 13.05 8.64 -6.80
CA GLU A 36 14.15 9.26 -6.05
C GLU A 36 14.10 10.80 -6.14
N ALA A 37 13.72 11.36 -7.29
CA ALA A 37 13.44 12.79 -7.43
C ALA A 37 12.29 13.24 -6.53
N THR A 38 11.23 12.41 -6.41
CA THR A 38 10.11 12.69 -5.50
C THR A 38 10.56 12.75 -4.04
N LYS A 39 11.44 11.84 -3.62
CA LYS A 39 12.06 11.91 -2.28
C LYS A 39 12.86 13.18 -2.07
N LYS A 40 13.66 13.55 -3.07
CA LYS A 40 14.53 14.75 -3.03
C LYS A 40 13.73 16.03 -2.88
N TYR A 41 12.63 16.16 -3.63
CA TYR A 41 11.83 17.40 -3.66
C TYR A 41 10.65 17.41 -2.70
N GLY A 42 10.25 16.25 -2.16
CA GLY A 42 9.15 16.10 -1.22
C GLY A 42 7.76 16.23 -1.83
N VAL A 43 7.65 16.46 -3.14
CA VAL A 43 6.38 16.59 -3.86
C VAL A 43 6.51 16.16 -5.32
N ALA A 44 5.49 15.47 -5.82
CA ALA A 44 5.37 15.14 -7.24
C ALA A 44 3.89 15.03 -7.66
N VAL A 45 3.65 15.22 -8.95
CA VAL A 45 2.35 14.96 -9.59
C VAL A 45 2.55 13.89 -10.66
N LYS A 46 1.85 12.78 -10.51
CA LYS A 46 1.91 11.67 -11.46
C LYS A 46 0.60 11.55 -12.24
N CYS A 47 0.72 11.55 -13.55
CA CYS A 47 -0.39 11.25 -14.46
C CYS A 47 -0.62 9.72 -14.56
N ALA A 48 -1.72 9.33 -15.18
CA ALA A 48 -2.04 7.94 -15.47
C ALA A 48 -0.94 7.29 -16.34
N THR A 49 -0.67 6.00 -16.10
CA THR A 49 0.30 5.21 -16.86
C THR A 49 -0.28 3.85 -17.20
N ILE A 50 0.25 3.22 -18.22
CA ILE A 50 -0.13 1.87 -18.63
C ILE A 50 0.76 0.86 -17.91
N THR A 51 0.14 -0.17 -17.31
CA THR A 51 0.84 -1.37 -16.86
C THR A 51 0.66 -2.45 -17.93
N PRO A 52 1.74 -2.96 -18.55
CA PRO A 52 1.62 -3.91 -19.65
C PRO A 52 1.09 -5.27 -19.19
N ASN A 53 0.26 -5.86 -20.02
CA ASN A 53 -0.14 -7.27 -19.98
C ASN A 53 0.38 -7.97 -21.25
N ALA A 54 0.05 -9.24 -21.44
CA ALA A 54 0.55 -10.02 -22.58
C ALA A 54 0.22 -9.36 -23.95
N ALA A 55 -0.98 -8.81 -24.13
CA ALA A 55 -1.36 -8.11 -25.35
C ALA A 55 -0.55 -6.82 -25.57
N ARG A 56 -0.24 -6.10 -24.52
CA ARG A 56 0.59 -4.89 -24.58
C ARG A 56 2.05 -5.18 -24.90
N MET A 57 2.55 -6.38 -24.57
CA MET A 57 3.91 -6.81 -24.94
C MET A 57 4.11 -6.79 -26.46
N GLU A 58 3.13 -7.32 -27.23
CA GLU A 58 3.18 -7.32 -28.69
C GLU A 58 2.92 -5.92 -29.27
N GLU A 59 1.92 -5.21 -28.75
CA GLU A 59 1.49 -3.89 -29.25
C GLU A 59 2.63 -2.85 -29.18
N TYR A 60 3.45 -2.89 -28.15
CA TYR A 60 4.53 -1.92 -27.88
C TYR A 60 5.93 -2.49 -28.08
N ASP A 61 6.06 -3.71 -28.59
CA ASP A 61 7.35 -4.41 -28.78
C ASP A 61 8.25 -4.34 -27.53
N LEU A 62 7.68 -4.72 -26.38
CA LEU A 62 8.37 -4.60 -25.10
C LEU A 62 9.36 -5.72 -24.88
N LYS A 63 10.55 -5.40 -24.37
CA LYS A 63 11.61 -6.38 -24.01
C LYS A 63 11.16 -7.33 -22.88
N LYS A 64 10.32 -6.83 -21.96
CA LYS A 64 9.79 -7.59 -20.82
C LYS A 64 8.47 -7.00 -20.32
N MET A 65 7.73 -7.78 -19.55
CA MET A 65 6.51 -7.31 -18.85
C MET A 65 6.90 -6.49 -17.63
N TYR A 66 6.96 -5.16 -17.80
CA TYR A 66 7.30 -4.22 -16.72
C TYR A 66 6.23 -4.22 -15.63
N LYS A 67 6.68 -4.11 -14.37
CA LYS A 67 5.78 -3.93 -13.21
C LYS A 67 5.01 -2.59 -13.31
N SER A 68 3.96 -2.46 -12.52
CA SER A 68 3.24 -1.17 -12.42
C SER A 68 4.17 -0.07 -11.91
N PRO A 69 4.31 1.06 -12.62
CA PRO A 69 5.09 2.20 -12.12
C PRO A 69 4.54 2.73 -10.80
N ASN A 70 3.22 2.66 -10.59
CA ASN A 70 2.60 3.04 -9.33
C ASN A 70 3.10 2.16 -8.17
N GLY A 71 3.19 0.85 -8.39
CA GLY A 71 3.71 -0.09 -7.39
C GLY A 71 5.19 0.16 -7.08
N THR A 72 6.01 0.35 -8.11
CA THR A 72 7.45 0.61 -7.96
C THR A 72 7.70 1.93 -7.22
N ILE A 73 7.05 3.02 -7.63
CA ILE A 73 7.20 4.33 -6.97
C ILE A 73 6.75 4.26 -5.52
N ARG A 74 5.59 3.67 -5.22
CA ARG A 74 5.10 3.51 -3.85
C ARG A 74 6.04 2.69 -2.98
N ALA A 75 6.61 1.61 -3.52
CA ALA A 75 7.55 0.76 -2.81
C ALA A 75 8.88 1.48 -2.49
N ILE A 76 9.30 2.42 -3.34
CA ILE A 76 10.50 3.23 -3.12
C ILE A 76 10.22 4.37 -2.13
N LEU A 77 9.08 5.05 -2.26
CA LEU A 77 8.70 6.15 -1.39
C LEU A 77 8.29 5.68 -0.01
N ASP A 78 7.73 4.45 0.09
CA ASP A 78 7.01 3.99 1.26
C ASP A 78 5.82 4.92 1.62
N GLY A 79 5.20 4.71 2.78
CA GLY A 79 4.20 5.65 3.30
C GLY A 79 2.76 5.13 3.21
N THR A 80 1.83 6.08 3.17
CA THR A 80 0.39 5.81 3.24
C THR A 80 -0.35 6.52 2.13
N VAL A 81 -1.23 5.80 1.45
CA VAL A 81 -2.16 6.39 0.48
C VAL A 81 -3.49 6.66 1.18
N PHE A 82 -3.82 7.94 1.35
CA PHE A 82 -5.14 8.35 1.85
C PHE A 82 -6.08 8.63 0.68
N ARG A 83 -7.27 8.02 0.75
CA ARG A 83 -8.37 8.26 -0.18
C ARG A 83 -9.56 8.80 0.61
N ALA A 84 -9.65 10.12 0.71
CA ALA A 84 -10.82 10.79 1.26
C ALA A 84 -11.95 10.80 0.21
N PRO A 85 -13.23 10.64 0.60
CA PRO A 85 -14.34 10.64 -0.33
C PRO A 85 -14.54 12.02 -0.96
N ILE A 86 -14.88 12.04 -2.24
CA ILE A 86 -15.34 13.22 -2.95
C ILE A 86 -16.86 13.15 -3.02
N VAL A 87 -17.54 14.04 -2.28
CA VAL A 87 -19.01 14.10 -2.23
C VAL A 87 -19.51 15.10 -3.27
N VAL A 88 -20.37 14.64 -4.16
CA VAL A 88 -21.00 15.48 -5.19
C VAL A 88 -22.47 15.69 -4.84
N LYS A 89 -22.92 16.95 -4.80
CA LYS A 89 -24.30 17.29 -4.51
C LYS A 89 -25.25 16.64 -5.51
N GLY A 90 -26.26 15.94 -5.01
CA GLY A 90 -27.26 15.24 -5.83
C GLY A 90 -26.88 13.80 -6.22
N ILE A 91 -25.71 13.33 -5.82
CA ILE A 91 -25.32 11.91 -5.95
C ILE A 91 -25.28 11.29 -4.55
N GLU A 92 -26.20 10.38 -4.31
CA GLU A 92 -26.25 9.65 -3.04
C GLU A 92 -25.25 8.49 -3.03
N PRO A 93 -24.65 8.17 -1.87
CA PRO A 93 -23.79 6.99 -1.75
C PRO A 93 -24.59 5.70 -1.91
N CYS A 94 -23.95 4.64 -2.44
CA CYS A 94 -24.57 3.31 -2.58
C CYS A 94 -25.06 2.76 -1.24
N VAL A 95 -24.36 3.06 -0.15
CA VAL A 95 -24.77 2.70 1.21
C VAL A 95 -25.37 3.94 1.87
N LYS A 96 -26.67 3.93 2.07
CA LYS A 96 -27.43 5.10 2.57
C LYS A 96 -27.02 5.56 3.97
N ASN A 97 -26.46 4.66 4.78
CA ASN A 97 -26.01 5.00 6.13
C ASN A 97 -24.73 5.85 6.15
N TRP A 98 -23.96 5.88 5.07
CA TRP A 98 -22.70 6.64 5.01
C TRP A 98 -22.98 8.14 4.88
N VAL A 99 -23.25 8.79 6.03
CA VAL A 99 -23.54 10.22 6.13
C VAL A 99 -22.33 11.06 6.55
N LYS A 100 -21.26 10.40 7.01
CA LYS A 100 -19.97 11.00 7.33
C LYS A 100 -18.88 10.41 6.45
N PRO A 101 -17.77 11.12 6.19
CA PRO A 101 -16.69 10.62 5.35
C PRO A 101 -16.06 9.36 5.94
N ILE A 102 -15.77 8.38 5.07
CA ILE A 102 -14.93 7.23 5.36
C ILE A 102 -13.65 7.42 4.55
N THR A 103 -12.55 7.67 5.22
CA THR A 103 -11.25 7.81 4.57
C THR A 103 -10.54 6.47 4.57
N LEU A 104 -10.17 5.96 3.38
CA LEU A 104 -9.35 4.76 3.28
C LEU A 104 -7.88 5.14 3.41
N ALA A 105 -7.19 4.54 4.37
CA ALA A 105 -5.74 4.64 4.52
C ALA A 105 -5.10 3.29 4.13
N ARG A 106 -4.35 3.29 3.02
CA ARG A 106 -3.68 2.11 2.48
C ARG A 106 -2.19 2.18 2.79
N HIS A 107 -1.63 1.15 3.41
CA HIS A 107 -0.19 0.96 3.50
C HIS A 107 0.41 0.81 2.09
N ALA A 108 1.43 1.61 1.76
CA ALA A 108 1.94 1.69 0.39
C ALA A 108 3.08 0.71 0.10
N TYR A 109 3.47 -0.12 1.05
CA TYR A 109 4.62 -1.02 0.96
C TYR A 109 4.23 -2.50 1.15
N GLY A 110 5.07 -3.39 0.63
CA GLY A 110 5.03 -4.83 0.93
C GLY A 110 3.84 -5.58 0.35
N ASP A 111 3.46 -6.63 1.04
CA ASP A 111 2.42 -7.59 0.65
C ASP A 111 2.66 -8.16 -0.76
N ILE A 112 1.60 -8.46 -1.48
CA ILE A 112 1.70 -9.01 -2.85
C ILE A 112 2.27 -8.03 -3.87
N TYR A 113 2.32 -6.72 -3.57
CA TYR A 113 2.87 -5.70 -4.48
C TYR A 113 4.40 -5.66 -4.50
N LYS A 114 5.04 -6.29 -3.52
CA LYS A 114 6.51 -6.47 -3.46
C LYS A 114 6.85 -7.93 -3.18
N ASN A 115 6.22 -8.82 -3.90
CA ASN A 115 6.41 -10.27 -3.79
C ASN A 115 7.44 -10.78 -4.77
N THR A 116 7.88 -12.01 -4.51
CA THR A 116 8.58 -12.89 -5.47
C THR A 116 7.70 -14.10 -5.70
N GLU A 117 7.45 -14.44 -6.98
CA GLU A 117 6.64 -15.60 -7.33
C GLU A 117 7.15 -16.29 -8.57
N PHE A 118 6.90 -17.58 -8.67
CA PHE A 118 7.20 -18.37 -9.84
C PHE A 118 6.27 -19.58 -9.96
N TYR A 119 6.15 -20.07 -11.18
CA TYR A 119 5.43 -21.28 -11.50
C TYR A 119 6.36 -22.49 -11.31
N ILE A 120 5.84 -23.55 -10.69
CA ILE A 120 6.50 -24.84 -10.52
C ILE A 120 5.92 -25.79 -11.56
N ASP A 121 6.76 -26.40 -12.39
CA ASP A 121 6.35 -27.27 -13.51
C ASP A 121 6.61 -28.75 -13.26
N LYS A 122 7.22 -29.10 -12.12
CA LYS A 122 7.65 -30.47 -11.78
C LYS A 122 7.59 -30.75 -10.28
N PRO A 123 7.58 -32.02 -9.86
CA PRO A 123 7.63 -32.38 -8.44
C PRO A 123 8.89 -31.87 -7.74
N GLY A 124 8.74 -31.55 -6.45
CA GLY A 124 9.84 -31.10 -5.59
C GLY A 124 9.38 -30.42 -4.32
N ASP A 125 10.33 -30.07 -3.48
CA ASP A 125 10.10 -29.38 -2.20
C ASP A 125 10.34 -27.88 -2.32
N ALA A 126 9.42 -27.10 -1.78
CA ALA A 126 9.56 -25.65 -1.66
C ALA A 126 9.80 -25.25 -0.18
N TYR A 127 10.76 -24.38 0.03
CA TYR A 127 11.18 -23.94 1.36
C TYR A 127 11.11 -22.42 1.50
N LEU A 128 10.79 -21.95 2.71
CA LEU A 128 11.08 -20.60 3.16
C LEU A 128 12.43 -20.63 3.89
N VAL A 129 13.37 -19.81 3.43
CA VAL A 129 14.73 -19.75 4.00
C VAL A 129 15.02 -18.31 4.39
N PHE A 130 15.59 -18.15 5.58
CA PHE A 130 16.19 -16.90 6.04
C PHE A 130 17.63 -17.19 6.41
N GLU A 131 18.56 -16.44 5.82
CA GLU A 131 19.99 -16.49 6.11
C GLU A 131 20.39 -15.17 6.77
N GLY A 132 20.71 -15.23 8.06
CA GLY A 132 21.16 -14.09 8.83
C GLY A 132 22.60 -13.71 8.48
N GLU A 133 22.95 -12.43 8.57
CA GLU A 133 24.33 -11.94 8.41
C GLU A 133 25.29 -12.51 9.47
N ASP A 134 24.76 -12.95 10.60
CA ASP A 134 25.49 -13.64 11.67
C ASP A 134 25.70 -15.14 11.42
N GLY A 135 25.18 -15.66 10.30
CA GLY A 135 25.24 -17.07 9.91
C GLY A 135 24.12 -17.94 10.47
N GLU A 136 23.12 -17.35 11.17
CA GLU A 136 21.91 -18.09 11.55
C GLU A 136 21.11 -18.45 10.29
N GLU A 137 20.75 -19.73 10.16
CA GLU A 137 19.84 -20.19 9.10
C GLU A 137 18.52 -20.68 9.72
N ARG A 138 17.41 -20.22 9.16
CA ARG A 138 16.07 -20.76 9.42
C ARG A 138 15.51 -21.28 8.11
N LYS A 139 15.08 -22.54 8.11
CA LYS A 139 14.54 -23.20 6.92
C LYS A 139 13.27 -23.97 7.28
N GLU A 140 12.17 -23.61 6.64
CA GLU A 140 10.85 -24.24 6.85
C GLU A 140 10.33 -24.78 5.52
N LEU A 141 9.86 -26.03 5.53
CA LEU A 141 9.21 -26.64 4.39
C LEU A 141 7.83 -25.95 4.21
N ILE A 142 7.61 -25.31 3.07
CA ILE A 142 6.31 -24.76 2.72
C ILE A 142 5.38 -25.88 2.21
N GLN A 143 5.84 -26.64 1.21
CA GLN A 143 5.05 -27.68 0.56
C GLN A 143 5.94 -28.64 -0.23
N HIS A 144 5.54 -29.92 -0.24
CA HIS A 144 5.97 -30.89 -1.24
C HIS A 144 4.99 -30.83 -2.42
N PHE A 145 5.49 -30.52 -3.60
CA PHE A 145 4.71 -30.53 -4.84
C PHE A 145 4.84 -31.88 -5.52
N ASP A 146 3.72 -32.57 -5.71
CA ASP A 146 3.67 -33.82 -6.51
C ASP A 146 3.61 -33.53 -8.01
N GLY A 147 3.39 -32.27 -8.40
CA GLY A 147 3.26 -31.82 -9.79
C GLY A 147 3.30 -30.30 -9.88
N ALA A 148 2.68 -29.77 -10.93
CA ALA A 148 2.67 -28.33 -11.19
C ALA A 148 1.91 -27.52 -10.15
N GLY A 149 2.38 -26.29 -9.89
CA GLY A 149 1.78 -25.37 -8.95
C GLY A 149 2.38 -23.96 -9.01
N VAL A 150 2.04 -23.15 -8.04
CA VAL A 150 2.57 -21.77 -7.92
C VAL A 150 3.14 -21.56 -6.52
N LEU A 151 4.23 -20.82 -6.44
CA LEU A 151 4.85 -20.43 -5.19
C LEU A 151 4.99 -18.91 -5.13
N ARG A 152 4.68 -18.31 -3.96
CA ARG A 152 4.82 -16.89 -3.71
C ARG A 152 5.43 -16.64 -2.33
N GLY A 153 6.44 -15.77 -2.29
CA GLY A 153 6.98 -15.19 -1.07
C GLY A 153 6.65 -13.71 -0.97
N MET A 154 6.24 -13.26 0.21
CA MET A 154 5.99 -11.84 0.48
C MET A 154 6.58 -11.45 1.82
N HIS A 155 6.79 -10.15 2.03
CA HIS A 155 7.40 -9.61 3.24
C HIS A 155 6.83 -8.25 3.60
N ASN A 156 7.14 -7.81 4.83
CA ASN A 156 6.96 -6.42 5.25
C ASN A 156 8.11 -6.03 6.20
N LEU A 157 8.22 -4.75 6.51
CA LEU A 157 9.24 -4.19 7.40
C LEU A 157 8.57 -3.49 8.57
N ASP A 158 9.06 -3.75 9.78
CA ASP A 158 8.56 -3.12 11.02
C ASP A 158 8.54 -1.60 10.93
N ASP A 159 9.59 -0.98 10.41
CA ASP A 159 9.69 0.48 10.33
C ASP A 159 8.70 1.07 9.33
N SER A 160 8.41 0.37 8.23
CA SER A 160 7.36 0.74 7.30
C SER A 160 5.98 0.66 7.96
N VAL A 161 5.71 -0.40 8.72
CA VAL A 161 4.44 -0.55 9.46
C VAL A 161 4.30 0.52 10.55
N LYS A 162 5.38 0.86 11.29
CA LYS A 162 5.37 1.95 12.27
C LYS A 162 5.08 3.31 11.62
N SER A 163 5.69 3.58 10.47
CA SER A 163 5.44 4.79 9.67
C SER A 163 3.99 4.87 9.24
N PHE A 164 3.42 3.77 8.76
CA PHE A 164 2.01 3.66 8.39
C PHE A 164 1.07 3.94 9.56
N ALA A 165 1.33 3.34 10.73
CA ALA A 165 0.53 3.56 11.93
C ALA A 165 0.53 5.04 12.36
N ARG A 166 1.73 5.67 12.42
CA ARG A 166 1.86 7.10 12.74
C ARG A 166 1.14 7.99 11.74
N SER A 167 1.22 7.66 10.45
CA SER A 167 0.51 8.41 9.41
C SER A 167 -1.00 8.36 9.62
N CYS A 168 -1.57 7.18 9.93
CA CYS A 168 -2.98 7.02 10.21
C CYS A 168 -3.42 7.83 11.44
N PHE A 169 -2.67 7.75 12.53
CA PHE A 169 -3.03 8.44 13.78
C PHE A 169 -2.89 9.96 13.67
N ASN A 170 -1.84 10.47 13.01
CA ASN A 170 -1.69 11.90 12.77
C ASN A 170 -2.83 12.43 11.88
N TYR A 171 -3.13 11.73 10.78
CA TYR A 171 -4.23 12.13 9.89
C TYR A 171 -5.59 12.11 10.62
N ALA A 172 -5.79 11.16 11.53
CA ALA A 172 -6.98 11.08 12.36
C ALA A 172 -7.13 12.30 13.28
N LEU A 173 -6.06 12.72 13.93
CA LEU A 173 -6.05 13.93 14.77
C LEU A 173 -6.34 15.20 13.96
N ASP A 174 -5.76 15.31 12.75
CA ASP A 174 -5.95 16.45 11.86
C ASP A 174 -7.40 16.56 11.36
N THR A 175 -7.98 15.41 10.99
CA THR A 175 -9.32 15.35 10.37
C THR A 175 -10.46 15.08 11.36
N LYS A 176 -10.13 14.86 12.64
CA LYS A 176 -11.09 14.53 13.71
C LYS A 176 -11.91 13.27 13.39
N GLN A 177 -11.23 12.21 12.98
CA GLN A 177 -11.82 10.91 12.64
C GLN A 177 -11.26 9.80 13.52
N ASP A 178 -12.08 8.80 13.86
CA ASP A 178 -11.62 7.58 14.50
C ASP A 178 -10.69 6.78 13.57
N VAL A 179 -9.91 5.84 14.12
CA VAL A 179 -9.09 4.90 13.32
C VAL A 179 -9.58 3.48 13.54
N TRP A 180 -9.96 2.83 12.46
CA TRP A 180 -10.32 1.41 12.39
C TRP A 180 -9.26 0.67 11.61
N PHE A 181 -8.52 -0.21 12.27
CA PHE A 181 -7.50 -1.03 11.62
C PHE A 181 -7.93 -2.50 11.56
N GLY A 182 -7.79 -3.12 10.40
CA GLY A 182 -8.15 -4.52 10.18
C GLY A 182 -7.06 -5.34 9.50
N SER A 183 -6.90 -6.56 10.01
CA SER A 183 -6.11 -7.60 9.37
C SER A 183 -6.67 -8.98 9.74
N LYS A 184 -6.00 -10.09 9.39
CA LYS A 184 -6.50 -11.44 9.70
C LYS A 184 -5.51 -12.21 10.58
N ASP A 185 -5.19 -11.67 11.76
CA ASP A 185 -4.22 -12.24 12.71
C ASP A 185 -4.61 -13.63 13.25
N THR A 186 -5.87 -14.01 13.17
CA THR A 186 -6.33 -15.36 13.53
C THR A 186 -5.85 -16.44 12.55
N ILE A 187 -5.56 -16.08 11.31
CA ILE A 187 -5.05 -16.96 10.26
C ILE A 187 -3.57 -16.68 9.99
N SER A 188 -3.24 -15.45 9.67
CA SER A 188 -1.88 -14.97 9.44
C SER A 188 -1.26 -14.50 10.76
N LYS A 189 -1.00 -15.44 11.67
CA LYS A 189 -0.67 -15.14 13.08
C LYS A 189 0.59 -14.30 13.24
N THR A 190 1.62 -14.59 12.47
CA THR A 190 2.88 -13.85 12.54
C THR A 190 2.82 -12.58 11.72
N TYR A 191 2.47 -12.68 10.44
CA TYR A 191 2.49 -11.55 9.52
C TYR A 191 1.46 -10.47 9.91
N ASP A 192 0.19 -10.82 9.99
CA ASP A 192 -0.88 -9.90 10.36
C ASP A 192 -0.86 -9.54 11.86
N GLY A 193 -0.44 -10.49 12.70
CA GLY A 193 -0.24 -10.25 14.12
C GLY A 193 0.82 -9.18 14.39
N ARG A 194 1.89 -9.13 13.58
CA ARG A 194 2.93 -8.10 13.72
C ARG A 194 2.40 -6.70 13.40
N PHE A 195 1.56 -6.55 12.37
CA PHE A 195 0.88 -5.28 12.10
C PHE A 195 0.02 -4.81 13.28
N LYS A 196 -0.81 -5.71 13.82
CA LYS A 196 -1.66 -5.42 14.99
C LYS A 196 -0.84 -4.99 16.19
N GLU A 197 0.23 -5.71 16.49
CA GLU A 197 1.11 -5.42 17.60
C GLU A 197 1.77 -4.04 17.46
N ILE A 198 2.33 -3.73 16.29
CA ILE A 198 2.99 -2.45 16.03
C ILE A 198 1.98 -1.29 16.13
N PHE A 199 0.79 -1.43 15.54
CA PHE A 199 -0.25 -0.41 15.65
C PHE A 199 -0.61 -0.13 17.10
N GLN A 200 -0.78 -1.19 17.93
CA GLN A 200 -1.10 -1.03 19.34
C GLN A 200 0.05 -0.39 20.12
N GLN A 201 1.29 -0.81 19.88
CA GLN A 201 2.48 -0.24 20.54
C GLN A 201 2.62 1.26 20.23
N ILE A 202 2.48 1.65 18.96
CA ILE A 202 2.54 3.07 18.55
C ILE A 202 1.40 3.87 19.15
N PHE A 203 0.18 3.33 19.14
CA PHE A 203 -0.97 3.99 19.76
C PHE A 203 -0.74 4.23 21.25
N ASP A 204 -0.40 3.20 22.00
CA ASP A 204 -0.22 3.29 23.45
C ASP A 204 0.93 4.23 23.85
N ALA A 205 2.02 4.24 23.06
CA ALA A 205 3.20 5.04 23.39
C ALA A 205 3.11 6.51 22.95
N GLU A 206 2.43 6.82 21.86
CA GLU A 206 2.57 8.13 21.20
C GLU A 206 1.23 8.86 21.02
N PHE A 207 0.09 8.17 21.00
CA PHE A 207 -1.19 8.73 20.55
C PHE A 207 -2.35 8.60 21.54
N LYS A 208 -2.29 7.70 22.50
CA LYS A 208 -3.40 7.40 23.42
C LYS A 208 -3.96 8.66 24.08
N ASP A 209 -3.10 9.42 24.75
CA ASP A 209 -3.53 10.64 25.47
C ASP A 209 -4.11 11.70 24.52
N LYS A 210 -3.50 11.83 23.32
CA LYS A 210 -3.97 12.78 22.28
C LYS A 210 -5.34 12.41 21.74
N PHE A 211 -5.60 11.10 21.59
CA PHE A 211 -6.90 10.59 21.14
C PHE A 211 -7.97 10.77 22.22
N GLU A 212 -7.63 10.50 23.48
CA GLU A 212 -8.53 10.75 24.63
C GLU A 212 -8.88 12.24 24.73
N GLU A 213 -7.91 13.14 24.62
CA GLU A 213 -8.11 14.59 24.63
C GLU A 213 -8.96 15.06 23.43
N ALA A 214 -8.76 14.47 22.25
CA ALA A 214 -9.52 14.80 21.05
C ALA A 214 -10.90 14.13 20.98
N GLY A 215 -11.24 13.23 21.92
CA GLY A 215 -12.47 12.45 21.91
C GLY A 215 -12.55 11.45 20.75
N LEU A 216 -11.39 10.94 20.28
CA LEU A 216 -11.27 9.98 19.19
C LEU A 216 -10.97 8.58 19.72
N THR A 217 -11.31 7.58 18.90
CA THR A 217 -11.08 6.18 19.23
C THR A 217 -10.21 5.48 18.19
N TYR A 218 -9.43 4.52 18.67
CA TYR A 218 -8.74 3.54 17.83
C TYR A 218 -9.17 2.15 18.24
N PHE A 219 -9.49 1.29 17.28
CA PHE A 219 -9.65 -0.13 17.56
C PHE A 219 -9.18 -0.99 16.39
N TYR A 220 -8.81 -2.21 16.73
CA TYR A 220 -8.47 -3.30 15.83
C TYR A 220 -9.62 -4.30 15.76
N SER A 221 -9.91 -4.82 14.57
CA SER A 221 -10.78 -5.98 14.39
C SER A 221 -10.32 -6.84 13.22
N LEU A 222 -10.90 -8.03 13.07
CA LEU A 222 -10.63 -8.86 11.90
C LEU A 222 -11.17 -8.19 10.64
N ILE A 223 -10.46 -8.32 9.52
CA ILE A 223 -10.79 -7.61 8.28
C ILE A 223 -12.21 -7.92 7.78
N ASP A 224 -12.66 -9.16 7.87
CA ASP A 224 -14.02 -9.57 7.51
C ASP A 224 -15.07 -8.96 8.43
N ASP A 225 -14.80 -8.83 9.73
CA ASP A 225 -15.69 -8.17 10.68
C ASP A 225 -15.73 -6.64 10.43
N ILE A 226 -14.59 -6.01 10.14
CA ILE A 226 -14.55 -4.59 9.78
C ILE A 226 -15.37 -4.31 8.52
N VAL A 227 -15.27 -5.12 7.48
CA VAL A 227 -16.10 -4.97 6.26
C VAL A 227 -17.58 -4.93 6.63
N ALA A 228 -18.03 -5.86 7.48
CA ALA A 228 -19.42 -5.89 7.94
C ALA A 228 -19.81 -4.67 8.78
N ARG A 229 -18.88 -4.16 9.62
CA ARG A 229 -19.08 -2.97 10.44
C ARG A 229 -19.15 -1.71 9.59
N VAL A 230 -18.25 -1.54 8.60
CA VAL A 230 -18.24 -0.42 7.67
C VAL A 230 -19.58 -0.29 6.94
N MET A 231 -20.17 -1.41 6.48
CA MET A 231 -21.45 -1.42 5.79
C MET A 231 -22.63 -0.96 6.68
N LYS A 232 -22.49 -1.07 8.00
CA LYS A 232 -23.52 -0.70 8.98
C LYS A 232 -23.28 0.65 9.65
N ALA A 233 -22.06 1.18 9.53
CA ALA A 233 -21.66 2.41 10.19
C ALA A 233 -22.18 3.66 9.46
N ASP A 234 -22.20 4.78 10.17
CA ASP A 234 -22.55 6.10 9.63
C ASP A 234 -21.36 6.77 8.91
N GLY A 235 -20.15 6.22 9.04
CA GLY A 235 -18.90 6.84 8.63
C GLY A 235 -18.23 7.64 9.76
N GLY A 236 -17.30 8.54 9.38
CA GLY A 236 -16.58 9.38 10.35
C GLY A 236 -15.29 8.76 10.87
N PHE A 237 -14.71 7.83 10.14
CA PHE A 237 -13.48 7.14 10.52
C PHE A 237 -12.51 6.96 9.35
N ILE A 238 -11.26 6.72 9.71
CA ILE A 238 -10.22 6.25 8.79
C ILE A 238 -10.21 4.73 8.87
N TRP A 239 -10.40 4.11 7.71
CA TRP A 239 -10.24 2.67 7.59
C TRP A 239 -8.81 2.35 7.14
N ALA A 240 -7.97 1.96 8.09
CA ALA A 240 -6.58 1.58 7.84
C ALA A 240 -6.50 0.12 7.37
N CYS A 241 -5.87 -0.08 6.22
CA CYS A 241 -5.75 -1.38 5.56
C CYS A 241 -4.30 -1.67 5.17
N LYS A 242 -3.92 -2.95 5.21
CA LYS A 242 -2.70 -3.41 4.54
C LYS A 242 -2.75 -3.09 3.05
N ASN A 243 -1.63 -3.26 2.35
CA ASN A 243 -1.49 -2.83 0.96
C ASN A 243 -2.54 -3.46 0.02
N TYR A 244 -2.76 -4.77 0.11
CA TYR A 244 -3.73 -5.47 -0.74
C TYR A 244 -5.18 -5.15 -0.34
N ASP A 245 -5.47 -5.20 0.95
CA ASP A 245 -6.83 -4.96 1.47
C ASP A 245 -7.31 -3.54 1.17
N GLY A 246 -6.39 -2.58 1.05
CA GLY A 246 -6.67 -1.16 0.81
C GLY A 246 -6.65 -0.73 -0.65
N ASP A 247 -6.49 -1.64 -1.60
CA ASP A 247 -6.39 -1.28 -3.02
C ASP A 247 -7.74 -0.99 -3.71
#